data_c9a37087ced019b8117d7dab05a2fbee
#
_entry.id   c9a37087ced019b8117d7dab05a2fbee
#
_cell.length_a   1.000
_cell.length_b   1.000
_cell.length_c   1.000
_cell.angle_alpha   90.00
_cell.angle_beta   90.00
_cell.angle_gamma   90.00
#
_symmetry.space_group_name_H-M   'P 1'
#
loop_
_entity.id
_entity.type
_entity.pdbx_description
1 polymer ?
#
loop_
_entity_poly.entity_id
_entity_poly.type
_entity_poly.pdbx_seq_one_letter_code
_entity_poly.pdbx_strand_id
1 'polypeptide(L)'
;MRIRDRLGISETTQKRAAWLMQVGLVGMLFIGLDRPNLGIVVNAAVGLAVVQLPSLLERDYQIPMDPALTLWISSAVFLHALGTVGIPGSRYSFYETLWWWDHLTHALSASVVAAAGYATVRAVDRHNDRIYLPPRFTFVFVLLITIAFGVFWEVLEFAIAQASALVGSTSVLTQYGLGDTMLDLVFDVVGAVIVATWGTVYLTDVVGALATRLSARAER
;
A
#
# COMPACT_ATOMS: atom_id res chain seq x y z
N MET A 1 -20.05 12.80 1.60
CA MET A 1 -20.67 11.59 1.03
C MET A 1 -19.54 10.76 0.43
N ARG A 2 -19.30 9.56 0.93
CA ARG A 2 -18.19 8.69 0.46
C ARG A 2 -18.49 8.18 -0.95
N ILE A 3 -17.48 7.95 -1.78
CA ILE A 3 -17.65 7.47 -3.17
C ILE A 3 -18.45 6.16 -3.21
N ARG A 4 -18.22 5.26 -2.22
CA ARG A 4 -18.97 4.01 -2.06
C ARG A 4 -20.48 4.20 -1.97
N ASP A 5 -20.91 5.28 -1.28
CA ASP A 5 -22.34 5.58 -1.08
C ASP A 5 -23.00 6.00 -2.40
N ARG A 6 -22.23 6.66 -3.28
CA ARG A 6 -22.67 7.04 -4.63
C ARG A 6 -22.72 5.85 -5.58
N LEU A 7 -21.82 4.88 -5.42
CA LEU A 7 -21.74 3.69 -6.25
C LEU A 7 -22.59 2.52 -5.74
N GLY A 8 -23.25 2.68 -4.58
CA GLY A 8 -24.07 1.61 -3.97
C GLY A 8 -23.26 0.38 -3.54
N ILE A 9 -21.95 0.51 -3.30
CA ILE A 9 -21.09 -0.63 -2.90
C ILE A 9 -21.26 -0.88 -1.41
N SER A 10 -21.95 -1.98 -1.07
CA SER A 10 -22.20 -2.35 0.33
C SER A 10 -20.92 -2.75 1.08
N GLU A 11 -20.92 -2.60 2.40
CA GLU A 11 -19.81 -3.07 3.26
C GLU A 11 -19.58 -4.57 3.11
N THR A 12 -20.66 -5.35 2.95
CA THR A 12 -20.58 -6.80 2.71
C THR A 12 -19.83 -7.10 1.41
N THR A 13 -20.07 -6.32 0.35
CA THR A 13 -19.37 -6.47 -0.92
C THR A 13 -17.88 -6.17 -0.78
N GLN A 14 -17.53 -5.10 -0.03
CA GLN A 14 -16.14 -4.72 0.24
C GLN A 14 -15.40 -5.82 1.03
N LYS A 15 -16.02 -6.35 2.10
CA LYS A 15 -15.48 -7.45 2.90
C LYS A 15 -15.27 -8.72 2.05
N ARG A 16 -16.25 -9.06 1.20
CA ARG A 16 -16.12 -10.21 0.28
C ARG A 16 -14.99 -10.01 -0.73
N ALA A 17 -14.85 -8.80 -1.29
CA ALA A 17 -13.77 -8.51 -2.22
C ALA A 17 -12.39 -8.62 -1.56
N ALA A 18 -12.21 -8.05 -0.37
CA ALA A 18 -10.96 -8.19 0.39
C ALA A 18 -10.66 -9.67 0.73
N TRP A 19 -11.67 -10.44 1.13
CA TRP A 19 -11.51 -11.87 1.39
C TRP A 19 -11.12 -12.65 0.12
N LEU A 20 -11.74 -12.37 -1.04
CA LEU A 20 -11.37 -12.99 -2.32
C LEU A 20 -9.93 -12.67 -2.72
N MET A 21 -9.45 -11.46 -2.45
CA MET A 21 -8.05 -11.09 -2.67
C MET A 21 -7.11 -11.90 -1.77
N GLN A 22 -7.46 -12.14 -0.50
CA GLN A 22 -6.68 -13.00 0.39
C GLN A 22 -6.62 -14.45 -0.13
N VAL A 23 -7.75 -15.00 -0.56
CA VAL A 23 -7.81 -16.33 -1.18
C VAL A 23 -6.96 -16.37 -2.46
N GLY A 24 -7.01 -15.32 -3.26
CA GLY A 24 -6.17 -15.17 -4.46
C GLY A 24 -4.68 -15.17 -4.13
N LEU A 25 -4.25 -14.46 -3.07
CA LEU A 25 -2.87 -14.48 -2.59
C LEU A 25 -2.42 -15.88 -2.16
N VAL A 26 -3.28 -16.64 -1.47
CA VAL A 26 -3.00 -18.05 -1.15
C VAL A 26 -2.85 -18.87 -2.42
N GLY A 27 -3.73 -18.68 -3.41
CA GLY A 27 -3.63 -19.35 -4.72
C GLY A 27 -2.31 -19.01 -5.43
N MET A 28 -1.89 -17.74 -5.44
CA MET A 28 -0.62 -17.30 -6.01
C MET A 28 0.58 -17.94 -5.31
N LEU A 29 0.55 -18.07 -3.98
CA LEU A 29 1.60 -18.76 -3.23
C LEU A 29 1.76 -20.22 -3.71
N PHE A 30 0.66 -20.95 -3.88
CA PHE A 30 0.70 -22.31 -4.41
C PHE A 30 1.20 -22.37 -5.85
N ILE A 31 0.80 -21.41 -6.71
CA ILE A 31 1.32 -21.30 -8.08
C ILE A 31 2.84 -21.08 -8.08
N GLY A 32 3.34 -20.22 -7.19
CA GLY A 32 4.77 -19.94 -7.08
C GLY A 32 5.57 -21.16 -6.60
N LEU A 33 4.99 -21.95 -5.68
CA LEU A 33 5.61 -23.19 -5.20
C LEU A 33 5.61 -24.30 -6.28
N ASP A 34 4.51 -24.42 -7.03
CA ASP A 34 4.38 -25.41 -8.12
C ASP A 34 5.31 -25.09 -9.31
N ARG A 35 5.52 -23.80 -9.60
CA ARG A 35 6.35 -23.35 -10.72
C ARG A 35 7.79 -22.98 -10.33
N PRO A 36 8.33 -23.36 -9.19
CA PRO A 36 9.49 -22.87 -8.44
C PRO A 36 9.86 -21.40 -8.79
N ASN A 37 8.92 -20.49 -8.61
CA ASN A 37 9.12 -19.06 -8.87
C ASN A 37 9.20 -18.27 -7.55
N LEU A 38 10.43 -17.94 -7.14
CA LEU A 38 10.68 -17.25 -5.87
C LEU A 38 10.03 -15.86 -5.82
N GLY A 39 9.95 -15.16 -6.95
CA GLY A 39 9.29 -13.86 -7.05
C GLY A 39 7.82 -13.95 -6.66
N ILE A 40 7.06 -14.88 -7.24
CA ILE A 40 5.65 -15.11 -6.91
C ILE A 40 5.50 -15.52 -5.43
N VAL A 41 6.34 -16.45 -4.95
CA VAL A 41 6.26 -16.93 -3.55
C VAL A 41 6.46 -15.80 -2.55
N VAL A 42 7.51 -15.01 -2.73
CA VAL A 42 7.83 -13.92 -1.78
C VAL A 42 6.78 -12.82 -1.84
N ASN A 43 6.38 -12.37 -3.03
CA ASN A 43 5.37 -11.31 -3.15
C ASN A 43 4.00 -11.76 -2.61
N ALA A 44 3.58 -13.01 -2.86
CA ALA A 44 2.35 -13.56 -2.28
C ALA A 44 2.44 -13.70 -0.76
N ALA A 45 3.57 -14.16 -0.21
CA ALA A 45 3.77 -14.30 1.23
C ALA A 45 3.78 -12.94 1.95
N VAL A 46 4.47 -11.93 1.39
CA VAL A 46 4.46 -10.56 1.90
C VAL A 46 3.04 -10.00 1.82
N GLY A 47 2.35 -10.19 0.69
CA GLY A 47 0.95 -9.79 0.53
C GLY A 47 0.05 -10.40 1.61
N LEU A 48 0.19 -11.71 1.89
CA LEU A 48 -0.56 -12.40 2.95
C LEU A 48 -0.26 -11.86 4.34
N ALA A 49 0.97 -11.44 4.61
CA ALA A 49 1.32 -10.79 5.87
C ALA A 49 0.67 -9.40 5.98
N VAL A 50 0.74 -8.59 4.92
CA VAL A 50 0.23 -7.21 4.92
C VAL A 50 -1.31 -7.16 4.99
N VAL A 51 -2.04 -8.07 4.35
CA VAL A 51 -3.51 -8.11 4.46
C VAL A 51 -4.02 -8.43 5.87
N GLN A 52 -3.14 -8.87 6.80
CA GLN A 52 -3.49 -9.03 8.21
C GLN A 52 -3.38 -7.73 9.01
N LEU A 53 -2.67 -6.70 8.49
CA LEU A 53 -2.47 -5.43 9.20
C LEU A 53 -3.78 -4.77 9.63
N PRO A 54 -4.84 -4.65 8.80
CA PRO A 54 -6.11 -4.09 9.24
C PRO A 54 -6.67 -4.77 10.48
N SER A 55 -6.72 -6.10 10.49
CA SER A 55 -7.21 -6.88 11.62
C SER A 55 -6.34 -6.73 12.88
N LEU A 56 -5.01 -6.65 12.71
CA LEU A 56 -4.06 -6.40 13.77
C LEU A 56 -4.25 -5.00 14.37
N LEU A 57 -4.39 -3.97 13.52
CA LEU A 57 -4.60 -2.59 13.92
C LEU A 57 -5.92 -2.42 14.69
N GLU A 58 -6.97 -3.09 14.25
CA GLU A 58 -8.27 -3.04 14.92
C GLU A 58 -8.23 -3.79 16.26
N ARG A 59 -7.72 -5.03 16.29
CA ARG A 59 -7.72 -5.89 17.48
C ARG A 59 -6.76 -5.40 18.57
N ASP A 60 -5.50 -5.18 18.21
CA ASP A 60 -4.42 -4.97 19.18
C ASP A 60 -4.16 -3.48 19.44
N TYR A 61 -4.50 -2.65 18.45
CA TYR A 61 -4.29 -1.21 18.52
C TYR A 61 -5.59 -0.41 18.55
N GLN A 62 -6.77 -1.06 18.51
CA GLN A 62 -8.08 -0.40 18.56
C GLN A 62 -8.18 0.80 17.57
N ILE A 63 -7.51 0.69 16.43
CA ILE A 63 -7.58 1.65 15.35
C ILE A 63 -8.68 1.17 14.42
N PRO A 64 -9.77 1.95 14.24
CA PRO A 64 -10.91 1.50 13.45
C PRO A 64 -10.53 1.34 11.98
N MET A 65 -10.71 0.14 11.46
CA MET A 65 -10.46 -0.21 10.06
C MET A 65 -11.78 -0.51 9.36
N ASP A 66 -12.36 0.52 8.74
CA ASP A 66 -13.59 0.30 7.99
C ASP A 66 -13.33 -0.64 6.76
N PRO A 67 -14.38 -1.29 6.25
CA PRO A 67 -14.24 -2.24 5.13
C PRO A 67 -13.61 -1.63 3.87
N ALA A 68 -13.76 -0.32 3.64
CA ALA A 68 -13.16 0.35 2.48
C ALA A 68 -11.65 0.52 2.67
N LEU A 69 -11.18 0.85 3.87
CA LEU A 69 -9.74 0.93 4.18
C LEU A 69 -9.09 -0.46 4.07
N THR A 70 -9.76 -1.49 4.62
CA THR A 70 -9.29 -2.88 4.51
C THR A 70 -9.19 -3.32 3.05
N LEU A 71 -10.22 -3.04 2.24
CA LEU A 71 -10.21 -3.35 0.82
C LEU A 71 -9.12 -2.59 0.07
N TRP A 72 -8.90 -1.31 0.40
CA TRP A 72 -7.87 -0.49 -0.22
C TRP A 72 -6.47 -1.05 0.02
N ILE A 73 -6.12 -1.36 1.28
CA ILE A 73 -4.83 -1.98 1.63
C ILE A 73 -4.69 -3.36 0.96
N SER A 74 -5.74 -4.18 1.01
CA SER A 74 -5.73 -5.49 0.36
C SER A 74 -5.55 -5.39 -1.15
N SER A 75 -6.15 -4.40 -1.81
CA SER A 75 -6.01 -4.17 -3.25
C SER A 75 -4.58 -3.81 -3.64
N ALA A 76 -3.92 -2.95 -2.84
CA ALA A 76 -2.54 -2.55 -3.11
C ALA A 76 -1.60 -3.77 -3.16
N VAL A 77 -1.60 -4.59 -2.13
CA VAL A 77 -0.70 -5.74 -2.05
C VAL A 77 -1.13 -6.91 -2.95
N PHE A 78 -2.44 -7.08 -3.17
CA PHE A 78 -2.95 -8.10 -4.08
C PHE A 78 -2.56 -7.81 -5.53
N LEU A 79 -2.75 -6.57 -6.00
CA LEU A 79 -2.40 -6.19 -7.36
C LEU A 79 -0.89 -6.20 -7.58
N HIS A 80 -0.10 -5.81 -6.58
CA HIS A 80 1.35 -5.92 -6.64
C HIS A 80 1.79 -7.39 -6.78
N ALA A 81 1.31 -8.30 -5.94
CA ALA A 81 1.61 -9.72 -6.05
C ALA A 81 1.10 -10.33 -7.37
N LEU A 82 -0.11 -9.95 -7.82
CA LEU A 82 -0.68 -10.40 -9.09
C LEU A 82 0.18 -9.96 -10.28
N GLY A 83 0.83 -8.80 -10.18
CA GLY A 83 1.77 -8.30 -11.18
C GLY A 83 2.89 -9.28 -11.52
N THR A 84 3.32 -10.08 -10.54
CA THR A 84 4.38 -11.08 -10.72
C THR A 84 3.90 -12.38 -11.38
N VAL A 85 2.58 -12.58 -11.50
CA VAL A 85 2.00 -13.79 -12.09
C VAL A 85 1.84 -13.63 -13.60
N GLY A 86 2.18 -14.64 -14.34
CA GLY A 86 1.99 -14.66 -15.80
C GLY A 86 0.51 -14.83 -16.18
N ILE A 87 0.11 -14.18 -17.27
CA ILE A 87 -1.19 -14.40 -17.90
C ILE A 87 -1.26 -15.89 -18.37
N PRO A 88 -2.38 -16.59 -18.16
CA PRO A 88 -2.52 -17.95 -18.64
C PRO A 88 -2.17 -18.08 -20.14
N GLY A 89 -1.24 -18.95 -20.47
CA GLY A 89 -0.73 -19.13 -21.84
C GLY A 89 0.42 -18.19 -22.26
N SER A 90 0.80 -17.23 -21.39
CA SER A 90 1.96 -16.36 -21.59
C SER A 90 3.16 -16.80 -20.73
N ARG A 91 4.37 -16.48 -21.19
CA ARG A 91 5.61 -16.60 -20.42
C ARG A 91 5.88 -15.34 -19.57
N TYR A 92 5.18 -14.26 -19.89
CA TYR A 92 5.40 -12.95 -19.32
C TYR A 92 4.39 -12.66 -18.20
N SER A 93 4.84 -11.94 -17.19
CA SER A 93 4.03 -11.44 -16.07
C SER A 93 3.13 -10.26 -16.50
N PHE A 94 2.25 -9.82 -15.61
CA PHE A 94 1.47 -8.59 -15.87
C PHE A 94 2.38 -7.35 -15.95
N TYR A 95 3.44 -7.29 -15.14
CA TYR A 95 4.44 -6.22 -15.20
C TYR A 95 5.12 -6.13 -16.56
N GLU A 96 5.38 -7.27 -17.21
CA GLU A 96 6.04 -7.31 -18.52
C GLU A 96 5.09 -7.10 -19.69
N THR A 97 3.77 -7.32 -19.51
CA THR A 97 2.79 -7.26 -20.61
C THR A 97 1.96 -6.01 -20.61
N LEU A 98 1.70 -5.40 -19.44
CA LEU A 98 0.83 -4.25 -19.28
C LEU A 98 1.64 -3.05 -18.78
N TRP A 99 2.07 -2.18 -19.70
CA TRP A 99 2.90 -1.01 -19.42
C TRP A 99 2.41 -0.12 -18.26
N TRP A 100 1.11 -0.09 -17.99
CA TRP A 100 0.48 0.72 -16.93
C TRP A 100 0.35 -0.01 -15.60
N TRP A 101 0.64 -1.33 -15.53
CA TRP A 101 0.39 -2.13 -14.34
C TRP A 101 1.26 -1.69 -13.16
N ASP A 102 2.53 -1.49 -13.42
CA ASP A 102 3.50 -1.04 -12.43
C ASP A 102 3.12 0.32 -11.88
N HIS A 103 2.88 1.28 -12.75
CA HIS A 103 2.46 2.62 -12.35
C HIS A 103 1.16 2.62 -11.54
N LEU A 104 0.20 1.74 -11.83
CA LEU A 104 -1.01 1.58 -11.04
C LEU A 104 -0.69 1.05 -9.64
N THR A 105 0.18 0.04 -9.53
CA THR A 105 0.55 -0.55 -8.24
C THR A 105 1.36 0.43 -7.40
N HIS A 106 2.23 1.24 -8.00
CA HIS A 106 2.93 2.35 -7.35
C HIS A 106 1.95 3.39 -6.82
N ALA A 107 1.08 3.95 -7.65
CA ALA A 107 0.09 4.93 -7.19
C ALA A 107 -0.79 4.41 -6.05
N LEU A 108 -1.21 3.14 -6.12
CA LEU A 108 -2.07 2.53 -5.12
C LEU A 108 -1.31 2.27 -3.80
N SER A 109 -0.10 1.71 -3.87
CA SER A 109 0.74 1.44 -2.69
C SER A 109 1.20 2.73 -2.01
N ALA A 110 1.64 3.70 -2.80
CA ALA A 110 2.01 5.03 -2.32
C ALA A 110 0.84 5.75 -1.65
N SER A 111 -0.39 5.56 -2.15
CA SER A 111 -1.58 6.11 -1.50
C SER A 111 -1.83 5.53 -0.10
N VAL A 112 -1.49 4.26 0.15
CA VAL A 112 -1.56 3.65 1.49
C VAL A 112 -0.49 4.25 2.42
N VAL A 113 0.75 4.43 1.93
CA VAL A 113 1.83 5.11 2.67
C VAL A 113 1.43 6.56 2.99
N ALA A 114 0.90 7.28 2.02
CA ALA A 114 0.39 8.64 2.19
C ALA A 114 -0.73 8.71 3.24
N ALA A 115 -1.64 7.73 3.28
CA ALA A 115 -2.70 7.64 4.28
C ALA A 115 -2.14 7.46 5.69
N ALA A 116 -1.13 6.62 5.86
CA ALA A 116 -0.45 6.43 7.15
C ALA A 116 0.26 7.72 7.58
N GLY A 117 0.98 8.39 6.68
CA GLY A 117 1.62 9.69 6.93
C GLY A 117 0.61 10.78 7.30
N TYR A 118 -0.48 10.89 6.54
CA TYR A 118 -1.57 11.82 6.83
C TYR A 118 -2.20 11.56 8.21
N ALA A 119 -2.56 10.30 8.50
CA ALA A 119 -3.17 9.95 9.78
C ALA A 119 -2.23 10.26 10.94
N THR A 120 -0.94 10.02 10.79
CA THR A 120 0.08 10.29 11.81
C THR A 120 0.22 11.79 12.09
N VAL A 121 0.44 12.61 11.06
CA VAL A 121 0.64 14.06 11.24
C VAL A 121 -0.63 14.73 11.79
N ARG A 122 -1.81 14.30 11.35
CA ARG A 122 -3.08 14.84 11.87
C ARG A 122 -3.39 14.36 13.29
N ALA A 123 -2.95 13.17 13.68
CA ALA A 123 -3.07 12.70 15.05
C ALA A 123 -2.17 13.53 16.01
N VAL A 124 -0.95 13.85 15.60
CA VAL A 124 -0.04 14.73 16.36
C VAL A 124 -0.64 16.13 16.52
N ASP A 125 -1.17 16.72 15.45
CA ASP A 125 -1.84 18.02 15.47
C ASP A 125 -3.06 18.07 16.41
N ARG A 126 -3.83 16.97 16.48
CA ARG A 126 -4.99 16.85 17.38
C ARG A 126 -4.65 16.51 18.83
N HIS A 127 -3.52 15.83 19.04
CA HIS A 127 -3.10 15.41 20.38
C HIS A 127 -2.56 16.55 21.22
N ASN A 128 -1.96 17.57 20.62
CA ASN A 128 -1.22 18.60 21.34
C ASN A 128 -1.69 20.01 20.93
N ASP A 129 -2.43 20.66 21.82
CA ASP A 129 -2.97 22.00 21.62
C ASP A 129 -1.88 23.10 21.41
N ARG A 130 -0.62 22.79 21.72
CA ARG A 130 0.52 23.69 21.50
C ARG A 130 1.10 23.59 20.10
N ILE A 131 0.69 22.60 19.31
CA ILE A 131 1.16 22.36 17.96
C ILE A 131 0.00 22.65 17.02
N TYR A 132 0.21 23.53 16.07
CA TYR A 132 -0.72 23.77 14.98
C TYR A 132 -0.02 23.46 13.65
N LEU A 133 -0.49 22.42 12.97
CA LEU A 133 0.03 22.01 11.66
C LEU A 133 -0.98 22.42 10.57
N PRO A 134 -0.72 23.52 9.86
CA PRO A 134 -1.66 24.02 8.87
C PRO A 134 -1.85 23.03 7.71
N PRO A 135 -2.98 23.05 6.99
CA PRO A 135 -3.26 22.12 5.88
C PRO A 135 -2.15 22.07 4.82
N ARG A 136 -1.51 23.22 4.54
CA ARG A 136 -0.37 23.29 3.59
C ARG A 136 0.83 22.50 4.08
N PHE A 137 1.14 22.54 5.38
CA PHE A 137 2.19 21.72 5.97
C PHE A 137 1.86 20.23 5.86
N THR A 138 0.63 19.85 6.23
CA THR A 138 0.18 18.46 6.11
C THR A 138 0.29 17.96 4.67
N PHE A 139 -0.11 18.77 3.68
CA PHE A 139 0.00 18.45 2.26
C PHE A 139 1.47 18.18 1.86
N VAL A 140 2.36 19.11 2.17
CA VAL A 140 3.80 18.98 1.83
C VAL A 140 4.42 17.78 2.57
N PHE A 141 4.08 17.60 3.86
CA PHE A 141 4.58 16.46 4.64
C PHE A 141 4.17 15.11 4.02
N VAL A 142 2.91 14.98 3.61
CA VAL A 142 2.41 13.75 2.97
C VAL A 142 3.15 13.48 1.66
N LEU A 143 3.39 14.50 0.84
CA LEU A 143 4.18 14.36 -0.38
C LEU A 143 5.61 13.90 -0.07
N LEU A 144 6.28 14.57 0.87
CA LEU A 144 7.68 14.27 1.19
C LEU A 144 7.85 12.86 1.76
N ILE A 145 7.00 12.44 2.69
CA ILE A 145 7.09 11.10 3.27
C ILE A 145 6.82 10.01 2.23
N THR A 146 5.87 10.25 1.32
CA THR A 146 5.54 9.29 0.27
C THR A 146 6.68 9.17 -0.74
N ILE A 147 7.24 10.30 -1.20
CA ILE A 147 8.42 10.29 -2.09
C ILE A 147 9.62 9.61 -1.41
N ALA A 148 9.86 9.87 -0.12
CA ALA A 148 10.94 9.21 0.61
C ALA A 148 10.77 7.68 0.66
N PHE A 149 9.54 7.20 0.84
CA PHE A 149 9.22 5.77 0.76
C PHE A 149 9.37 5.22 -0.66
N GLY A 150 8.92 5.96 -1.69
CA GLY A 150 9.10 5.59 -3.09
C GLY A 150 10.58 5.44 -3.43
N VAL A 151 11.41 6.44 -3.11
CA VAL A 151 12.87 6.36 -3.32
C VAL A 151 13.49 5.19 -2.55
N PHE A 152 13.06 4.94 -1.30
CA PHE A 152 13.52 3.78 -0.54
C PHE A 152 13.14 2.47 -1.24
N TRP A 153 11.92 2.38 -1.79
CA TRP A 153 11.45 1.21 -2.53
C TRP A 153 12.29 0.97 -3.78
N GLU A 154 12.53 1.98 -4.60
CA GLU A 154 13.38 1.90 -5.80
C GLU A 154 14.82 1.46 -5.47
N VAL A 155 15.40 2.00 -4.38
CA VAL A 155 16.71 1.56 -3.91
C VAL A 155 16.69 0.09 -3.48
N LEU A 156 15.61 -0.36 -2.85
CA LEU A 156 15.45 -1.76 -2.45
C LEU A 156 15.35 -2.68 -3.67
N GLU A 157 14.55 -2.31 -4.68
CA GLU A 157 14.44 -3.07 -5.94
C GLU A 157 15.79 -3.19 -6.64
N PHE A 158 16.50 -2.06 -6.79
CA PHE A 158 17.82 -2.04 -7.36
C PHE A 158 18.78 -2.96 -6.59
N ALA A 159 18.83 -2.86 -5.27
CA ALA A 159 19.74 -3.65 -4.44
C ALA A 159 19.42 -5.15 -4.53
N ILE A 160 18.15 -5.53 -4.53
CA ILE A 160 17.71 -6.93 -4.65
C ILE A 160 18.03 -7.46 -6.05
N ALA A 161 17.80 -6.69 -7.10
CA ALA A 161 18.14 -7.06 -8.47
C ALA A 161 19.65 -7.30 -8.63
N GLN A 162 20.50 -6.40 -8.10
CA GLN A 162 21.96 -6.57 -8.12
C GLN A 162 22.41 -7.80 -7.32
N ALA A 163 21.86 -8.00 -6.12
CA ALA A 163 22.19 -9.17 -5.30
C ALA A 163 21.80 -10.47 -5.98
N SER A 164 20.62 -10.51 -6.61
CA SER A 164 20.16 -11.69 -7.38
C SER A 164 21.08 -11.99 -8.55
N ALA A 165 21.55 -10.99 -9.28
CA ALA A 165 22.49 -11.13 -10.39
C ALA A 165 23.84 -11.71 -9.93
N LEU A 166 24.34 -11.26 -8.75
CA LEU A 166 25.61 -11.76 -8.19
C LEU A 166 25.57 -13.25 -7.86
N VAL A 167 24.42 -13.78 -7.44
CA VAL A 167 24.26 -15.21 -7.10
C VAL A 167 23.68 -16.03 -8.26
N GLY A 168 23.46 -15.43 -9.43
CA GLY A 168 22.91 -16.10 -10.60
C GLY A 168 21.47 -16.57 -10.46
N SER A 169 20.66 -15.86 -9.63
CA SER A 169 19.25 -16.16 -9.42
C SER A 169 18.33 -15.13 -10.10
N THR A 170 17.07 -15.50 -10.32
CA THR A 170 16.04 -14.55 -10.74
C THR A 170 15.71 -13.59 -9.59
N SER A 171 15.54 -12.30 -9.90
CA SER A 171 15.17 -11.31 -8.90
C SER A 171 13.73 -11.51 -8.42
N VAL A 172 13.52 -11.25 -7.14
CA VAL A 172 12.19 -11.22 -6.50
C VAL A 172 11.46 -9.93 -6.82
N LEU A 173 12.20 -8.82 -6.93
CA LEU A 173 11.76 -7.51 -7.37
C LEU A 173 12.56 -7.13 -8.61
N THR A 174 11.93 -6.45 -9.57
CA THR A 174 12.58 -6.14 -10.84
C THR A 174 12.47 -4.66 -11.14
N GLN A 175 13.60 -4.00 -11.26
CA GLN A 175 13.70 -2.64 -11.76
C GLN A 175 13.97 -2.67 -13.28
N TYR A 176 13.18 -1.96 -14.05
CA TYR A 176 13.29 -1.91 -15.52
C TYR A 176 14.14 -0.73 -16.01
N GLY A 177 14.85 -0.07 -15.13
CA GLY A 177 15.82 0.98 -15.42
C GLY A 177 15.37 2.38 -14.97
N LEU A 178 16.25 3.39 -15.18
CA LEU A 178 16.04 4.74 -14.67
C LEU A 178 14.71 5.39 -15.12
N GLY A 179 14.29 5.13 -16.36
CA GLY A 179 13.04 5.69 -16.88
C GLY A 179 11.81 5.16 -16.15
N ASP A 180 11.82 3.89 -15.80
CA ASP A 180 10.83 3.19 -15.00
C ASP A 180 10.77 3.80 -13.59
N THR A 181 11.89 3.78 -12.86
CA THR A 181 12.03 4.41 -11.54
C THR A 181 11.48 5.84 -11.51
N MET A 182 11.77 6.65 -12.51
CA MET A 182 11.30 8.04 -12.55
C MET A 182 9.79 8.13 -12.74
N LEU A 183 9.19 7.25 -13.55
CA LEU A 183 7.74 7.18 -13.73
C LEU A 183 7.05 6.67 -12.47
N ASP A 184 7.60 5.69 -11.80
CA ASP A 184 7.05 5.13 -10.57
C ASP A 184 7.01 6.18 -9.46
N LEU A 185 8.07 6.98 -9.30
CA LEU A 185 8.07 8.13 -8.39
C LEU A 185 7.01 9.19 -8.78
N VAL A 186 6.73 9.40 -10.07
CA VAL A 186 5.64 10.28 -10.51
C VAL A 186 4.29 9.71 -10.10
N PHE A 187 4.07 8.40 -10.26
CA PHE A 187 2.82 7.77 -9.84
C PHE A 187 2.69 7.66 -8.32
N ASP A 188 3.78 7.55 -7.58
CA ASP A 188 3.80 7.70 -6.11
C ASP A 188 3.29 9.10 -5.70
N VAL A 189 3.74 10.14 -6.39
CA VAL A 189 3.24 11.52 -6.18
C VAL A 189 1.74 11.61 -6.48
N VAL A 190 1.26 10.97 -7.54
CA VAL A 190 -0.18 10.92 -7.85
C VAL A 190 -0.96 10.29 -6.68
N GLY A 191 -0.51 9.14 -6.15
CA GLY A 191 -1.10 8.50 -4.98
C GLY A 191 -1.11 9.43 -3.75
N ALA A 192 0.01 10.12 -3.49
CA ALA A 192 0.14 11.06 -2.39
C ALA A 192 -0.81 12.27 -2.52
N VAL A 193 -0.95 12.86 -3.71
CA VAL A 193 -1.85 13.99 -3.99
C VAL A 193 -3.31 13.60 -3.76
N ILE A 194 -3.71 12.40 -4.19
CA ILE A 194 -5.05 11.87 -3.96
C ILE A 194 -5.35 11.85 -2.46
N VAL A 195 -4.47 11.31 -1.65
CA VAL A 195 -4.68 11.21 -0.19
C VAL A 195 -4.58 12.57 0.48
N ALA A 196 -3.62 13.40 0.11
CA ALA A 196 -3.44 14.74 0.70
C ALA A 196 -4.67 15.64 0.47
N THR A 197 -5.42 15.40 -0.61
CA THR A 197 -6.63 16.18 -0.94
C THR A 197 -7.90 15.58 -0.34
N TRP A 198 -8.06 14.25 -0.31
CA TRP A 198 -9.29 13.58 0.12
C TRP A 198 -9.17 12.76 1.42
N GLY A 199 -7.97 12.67 2.01
CA GLY A 199 -7.74 11.87 3.23
C GLY A 199 -8.63 12.24 4.42
N THR A 200 -9.04 13.52 4.54
CA THR A 200 -9.98 13.97 5.57
C THR A 200 -11.32 13.24 5.56
N VAL A 201 -11.77 12.77 4.41
CA VAL A 201 -13.08 12.10 4.25
C VAL A 201 -13.07 10.67 4.78
N TYR A 202 -11.92 9.98 4.66
CA TYR A 202 -11.81 8.54 4.92
C TYR A 202 -11.03 8.20 6.19
N LEU A 203 -10.16 9.10 6.66
CA LEU A 203 -9.20 8.81 7.74
C LEU A 203 -9.55 9.49 9.07
N THR A 204 -10.70 10.16 9.19
CA THR A 204 -11.09 10.91 10.40
C THR A 204 -11.12 10.02 11.64
N ASP A 205 -11.67 8.81 11.53
CA ASP A 205 -11.81 7.89 12.66
C ASP A 205 -10.45 7.32 13.08
N VAL A 206 -9.59 6.99 12.09
CA VAL A 206 -8.21 6.55 12.32
C VAL A 206 -7.38 7.64 13.02
N VAL A 207 -7.48 8.87 12.55
CA VAL A 207 -6.82 10.04 13.16
C VAL A 207 -7.27 10.23 14.62
N GLY A 208 -8.58 10.13 14.87
CA GLY A 208 -9.13 10.24 16.22
C GLY A 208 -8.59 9.16 17.17
N ALA A 209 -8.58 7.91 16.75
CA ALA A 209 -8.07 6.80 17.53
C ALA A 209 -6.56 6.94 17.84
N LEU A 210 -5.77 7.36 16.86
CA LEU A 210 -4.34 7.63 17.05
C LEU A 210 -4.09 8.78 18.04
N ALA A 211 -4.82 9.89 17.92
CA ALA A 211 -4.70 11.03 18.83
C ALA A 211 -5.01 10.63 20.29
N THR A 212 -6.10 9.87 20.51
CA THR A 212 -6.47 9.35 21.83
C THR A 212 -5.36 8.49 22.42
N ARG A 213 -4.72 7.64 21.63
CA ARG A 213 -3.61 6.81 22.09
C ARG A 213 -2.36 7.60 22.46
N LEU A 214 -2.06 8.65 21.69
CA LEU A 214 -0.95 9.55 22.01
C LEU A 214 -1.19 10.23 23.37
N SER A 215 -2.41 10.71 23.63
CA SER A 215 -2.80 11.33 24.89
C SER A 215 -2.66 10.36 26.07
N ALA A 216 -3.18 9.15 25.95
CA ALA A 216 -3.09 8.12 26.99
C ALA A 216 -1.64 7.67 27.31
N ARG A 217 -0.70 7.83 26.37
CA ARG A 217 0.73 7.56 26.60
C ARG A 217 1.45 8.72 27.28
N ALA A 218 1.05 9.95 27.04
CA ALA A 218 1.65 11.15 27.65
C ALA A 218 1.28 11.31 29.12
N GLU A 219 0.22 10.66 29.59
CA GLU A 219 -0.26 10.67 30.97
C GLU A 219 0.38 9.57 31.85
N ARG A 220 1.20 8.70 31.27
CA ARG A 220 1.95 7.62 31.98
C ARG A 220 3.39 8.02 32.24
#